data_64c511eae58f91ce2348f99e7b173063
#
_entry.id   64c511eae58f91ce2348f99e7b173063
#
_cell.length_a   1.000
_cell.length_b   1.000
_cell.length_c   1.000
_cell.angle_alpha   90.00
_cell.angle_beta   90.00
_cell.angle_gamma   90.00
#
_symmetry.space_group_name_H-M   'P 1'
#
loop_
_entity.id
_entity.type
_entity.pdbx_description
1 polymer ?
#
loop_
_entity_poly.entity_id
_entity_poly.type
_entity_poly.pdbx_seq_one_letter_code
_entity_poly.pdbx_strand_id
1 'polypeptide(L)'
;QRQMCIRDRYIKAKNIPYTQSTDLEAVMPELDILYMTRVQRERFFNEEDYLRLKDSYILTPDKLRGAKESLRILHPLPRVNEISVAVDDDPRACYFKQVQYGKYIRMALILKLLEIK
;
A
#
# COMPACT_ATOMS: atom_id res chain seq x y z
N GLN A 1 -7.54 13.28 11.18
CA GLN A 1 -7.26 12.54 9.93
C GLN A 1 -8.18 13.03 8.82
N ARG A 2 -7.63 13.69 7.81
CA ARG A 2 -8.41 13.98 6.61
C ARG A 2 -8.63 12.65 5.88
N GLN A 3 -9.82 12.10 6.02
CA GLN A 3 -10.30 11.01 5.20
C GLN A 3 -10.15 11.42 3.73
N MET A 4 -9.75 10.48 2.87
CA MET A 4 -9.67 10.75 1.43
C MET A 4 -11.09 10.87 0.88
N CYS A 5 -11.66 12.06 0.97
CA CYS A 5 -13.08 12.36 0.71
C CYS A 5 -13.62 11.84 -0.64
N ILE A 6 -12.77 11.70 -1.66
CA ILE A 6 -13.19 11.20 -2.98
C ILE A 6 -13.42 9.69 -2.91
N ARG A 7 -12.45 8.93 -2.37
CA ARG A 7 -12.56 7.48 -2.22
C ARG A 7 -13.73 7.10 -1.32
N ASP A 8 -13.86 7.76 -0.17
CA ASP A 8 -14.91 7.45 0.79
C ASP A 8 -16.30 7.75 0.21
N ARG A 9 -16.45 8.86 -0.53
CA ARG A 9 -17.69 9.18 -1.24
C ARG A 9 -18.03 8.15 -2.31
N TYR A 10 -17.04 7.69 -3.09
CA TYR A 10 -17.25 6.67 -4.10
C TYR A 10 -17.69 5.33 -3.49
N ILE A 11 -16.99 4.86 -2.46
CA ILE A 11 -17.30 3.63 -1.75
C ILE A 11 -18.72 3.66 -1.20
N LYS A 12 -19.09 4.77 -0.51
CA LYS A 12 -20.44 4.95 0.04
C LYS A 12 -21.51 5.02 -1.05
N ALA A 13 -21.26 5.79 -2.10
CA ALA A 13 -22.21 5.94 -3.22
C ALA A 13 -22.48 4.64 -3.97
N LYS A 14 -21.51 3.72 -3.98
CA LYS A 14 -21.60 2.41 -4.64
C LYS A 14 -21.96 1.27 -3.68
N ASN A 15 -22.20 1.57 -2.41
CA ASN A 15 -22.46 0.56 -1.36
C ASN A 15 -21.42 -0.56 -1.33
N ILE A 16 -20.13 -0.21 -1.54
CA ILE A 16 -19.04 -1.17 -1.49
C ILE A 16 -18.75 -1.47 -0.01
N PRO A 17 -18.79 -2.73 0.43
CA PRO A 17 -18.46 -3.07 1.81
C PRO A 17 -17.01 -2.71 2.11
N TYR A 18 -16.77 -2.10 3.25
CA TYR A 18 -15.42 -1.79 3.74
C TYR A 18 -15.36 -1.84 5.25
N THR A 19 -14.19 -2.12 5.77
CA THR A 19 -13.87 -2.09 7.20
C THR A 19 -12.66 -1.18 7.42
N GLN A 20 -12.65 -0.47 8.53
CA GLN A 20 -11.49 0.31 8.99
C GLN A 20 -10.95 -0.33 10.25
N SER A 21 -9.66 -0.61 10.28
CA SER A 21 -8.96 -1.13 11.45
C SER A 21 -7.69 -0.33 11.70
N THR A 22 -7.29 -0.21 12.95
CA THR A 22 -5.99 0.32 13.39
C THR A 22 -5.01 -0.81 13.72
N ASP A 23 -5.47 -2.05 13.72
CA ASP A 23 -4.67 -3.24 14.01
C ASP A 23 -4.45 -4.02 12.70
N LEU A 24 -3.24 -3.90 12.16
CA LEU A 24 -2.86 -4.60 10.94
C LEU A 24 -2.72 -6.10 11.17
N GLU A 25 -2.20 -6.51 12.32
CA GLU A 25 -1.93 -7.92 12.61
C GLU A 25 -3.23 -8.71 12.76
N ALA A 26 -4.25 -8.10 13.36
CA ALA A 26 -5.56 -8.73 13.51
C ALA A 26 -6.25 -9.04 12.16
N VAL A 27 -6.03 -8.21 11.14
CA VAL A 27 -6.65 -8.40 9.81
C VAL A 27 -5.77 -9.20 8.85
N MET A 28 -4.49 -9.39 9.17
CA MET A 28 -3.51 -10.02 8.28
C MET A 28 -3.94 -11.41 7.75
N PRO A 29 -4.54 -12.30 8.56
CA PRO A 29 -4.95 -13.63 8.10
C PRO A 29 -6.06 -13.61 7.03
N GLU A 30 -6.81 -12.52 6.94
CA GLU A 30 -7.93 -12.39 6.00
C GLU A 30 -7.52 -11.77 4.66
N LEU A 31 -6.35 -11.12 4.61
CA LEU A 31 -5.93 -10.35 3.44
C LEU A 31 -5.50 -11.24 2.28
N ASP A 32 -5.94 -10.89 1.08
CA ASP A 32 -5.43 -11.42 -0.19
C ASP A 32 -4.43 -10.44 -0.81
N ILE A 33 -4.61 -9.14 -0.59
CA ILE A 33 -3.71 -8.08 -1.06
C ILE A 33 -3.44 -7.11 0.08
N LEU A 34 -2.17 -6.86 0.36
CA LEU A 34 -1.71 -5.81 1.25
C LEU A 34 -1.04 -4.71 0.43
N TYR A 35 -1.72 -3.58 0.25
CA TYR A 35 -1.15 -2.42 -0.43
C TYR A 35 -0.60 -1.43 0.59
N MET A 36 0.71 -1.46 0.81
CA MET A 36 1.40 -0.55 1.72
C MET A 36 1.67 0.79 1.05
N THR A 37 1.58 1.86 1.82
CA THR A 37 1.98 3.19 1.40
C THR A 37 2.77 3.87 2.51
N ARG A 38 3.64 4.81 2.15
CA ARG A 38 4.39 5.58 3.15
C ARG A 38 3.47 6.49 3.96
N VAL A 39 3.87 6.79 5.18
CA VAL A 39 3.28 7.85 6.00
C VAL A 39 3.71 9.19 5.41
N GLN A 40 2.74 9.98 4.94
CA GLN A 40 3.00 11.24 4.26
C GLN A 40 3.20 12.36 5.29
N ARG A 41 4.45 12.79 5.52
CA ARG A 41 4.83 13.85 6.47
C ARG A 41 4.08 15.16 6.17
N GLU A 42 3.90 15.49 4.91
CA GLU A 42 3.23 16.69 4.42
C GLU A 42 1.74 16.80 4.82
N ARG A 43 1.16 15.74 5.36
CA ARG A 43 -0.25 15.70 5.83
C ARG A 43 -0.40 15.94 7.34
N PHE A 44 0.70 16.01 8.06
CA PHE A 44 0.68 16.26 9.50
C PHE A 44 0.85 17.76 9.77
N PHE A 45 0.00 18.31 10.62
CA PHE A 45 0.13 19.70 11.07
C PHE A 45 1.22 19.85 12.13
N ASN A 46 1.55 18.76 12.82
CA ASN A 46 2.50 18.71 13.92
C ASN A 46 3.55 17.63 13.66
N GLU A 47 4.81 17.99 13.82
CA GLU A 47 5.94 17.07 13.62
C GLU A 47 5.97 15.95 14.67
N GLU A 48 5.50 16.23 15.91
CA GLU A 48 5.41 15.23 16.98
C GLU A 48 4.46 14.10 16.63
N ASP A 49 3.30 14.39 16.03
CA ASP A 49 2.34 13.39 15.58
C ASP A 49 2.91 12.53 14.46
N TYR A 50 3.67 13.15 13.55
CA TYR A 50 4.38 12.40 12.50
C TYR A 50 5.43 11.46 13.10
N LEU A 51 6.27 11.95 14.02
CA LEU A 51 7.33 11.15 14.66
C LEU A 51 6.76 9.96 15.44
N ARG A 52 5.61 10.15 16.09
CA ARG A 52 4.92 9.08 16.82
C ARG A 52 4.35 8.00 15.91
N LEU A 53 3.89 8.38 14.71
CA LEU A 53 3.19 7.47 13.79
C LEU A 53 4.09 6.89 12.69
N LYS A 54 5.22 7.52 12.38
CA LYS A 54 6.10 7.10 11.27
C LYS A 54 6.58 5.66 11.39
N ASP A 55 6.79 5.17 12.61
CA ASP A 55 7.33 3.84 12.89
C ASP A 55 6.24 2.82 13.32
N SER A 56 4.99 3.27 13.45
CA SER A 56 3.89 2.40 13.91
C SER A 56 3.43 1.38 12.85
N TYR A 57 3.74 1.62 11.58
CA TYR A 57 3.28 0.80 10.45
C TYR A 57 4.40 0.12 9.67
N ILE A 58 5.52 -0.22 10.34
CA ILE A 58 6.59 -0.96 9.67
C ILE A 58 6.16 -2.41 9.46
N LEU A 59 6.12 -2.84 8.20
CA LEU A 59 5.90 -4.24 7.85
C LEU A 59 7.21 -5.01 8.01
N THR A 60 7.18 -6.03 8.86
CA THR A 60 8.32 -6.94 9.12
C THR A 60 7.93 -8.38 8.80
N PRO A 61 8.91 -9.31 8.63
CA PRO A 61 8.60 -10.73 8.43
C PRO A 61 7.75 -11.33 9.57
N ASP A 62 7.93 -10.88 10.80
CA ASP A 62 7.17 -11.36 11.94
C ASP A 62 5.67 -11.08 11.80
N LYS A 63 5.31 -9.89 11.33
CA LYS A 63 3.91 -9.51 11.06
C LYS A 63 3.28 -10.31 9.94
N LEU A 64 4.08 -10.92 9.07
CA LEU A 64 3.62 -11.75 7.96
C LEU A 64 3.43 -13.23 8.33
N ARG A 65 3.75 -13.65 9.56
CA ARG A 65 3.62 -15.06 9.99
C ARG A 65 2.19 -15.58 9.94
N GLY A 66 1.20 -14.74 10.24
CA GLY A 66 -0.22 -15.09 10.19
C GLY A 66 -0.89 -14.91 8.83
N ALA A 67 -0.15 -14.38 7.84
CA ALA A 67 -0.71 -14.07 6.53
C ALA A 67 -0.83 -15.32 5.65
N LYS A 68 -1.79 -15.29 4.71
CA LYS A 68 -1.94 -16.34 3.70
C LYS A 68 -0.68 -16.46 2.83
N GLU A 69 -0.35 -17.66 2.36
CA GLU A 69 0.70 -17.87 1.36
C GLU A 69 0.37 -17.18 0.02
N SER A 70 -0.92 -17.09 -0.29
CA SER A 70 -1.41 -16.41 -1.49
C SER A 70 -1.40 -14.90 -1.40
N LEU A 71 -1.14 -14.31 -0.22
CA LEU A 71 -1.07 -12.84 -0.05
C LEU A 71 -0.11 -12.23 -1.08
N ARG A 72 -0.47 -11.05 -1.59
CA ARG A 72 0.43 -10.23 -2.43
C ARG A 72 0.65 -8.88 -1.80
N ILE A 73 1.92 -8.55 -1.58
CA ILE A 73 2.34 -7.28 -0.97
C ILE A 73 2.72 -6.31 -2.08
N LEU A 74 2.04 -5.18 -2.10
CA LEU A 74 2.20 -4.12 -3.09
C LEU A 74 2.67 -2.83 -2.42
N HIS A 75 3.45 -2.04 -3.14
CA HIS A 75 3.90 -0.71 -2.72
C HIS A 75 4.26 0.13 -3.96
N PRO A 76 3.86 1.42 -4.03
CA PRO A 76 4.13 2.24 -5.21
C PRO A 76 5.60 2.62 -5.39
N LEU A 77 6.45 2.39 -4.38
CA LEU A 77 7.85 2.83 -4.32
C LEU A 77 8.06 4.32 -4.70
N PRO A 78 9.11 5.00 -4.24
CA PRO A 78 10.13 4.49 -3.30
C PRO A 78 9.58 4.34 -1.87
N ARG A 79 10.08 3.37 -1.15
CA ARG A 79 9.82 3.22 0.29
C ARG A 79 10.88 3.95 1.11
N VAL A 80 10.57 4.25 2.37
CA VAL A 80 11.52 4.74 3.38
C VAL A 80 11.80 3.63 4.39
N ASN A 81 10.87 3.42 5.34
CA ASN A 81 11.01 2.41 6.39
C ASN A 81 9.73 1.59 6.60
N GLU A 82 8.65 1.90 5.89
CA GLU A 82 7.34 1.27 6.05
C GLU A 82 7.30 -0.22 5.67
N ILE A 83 8.29 -0.69 4.92
CA ILE A 83 8.54 -2.11 4.68
C ILE A 83 10.01 -2.38 4.98
N SER A 84 10.28 -3.29 5.89
CA SER A 84 11.63 -3.76 6.20
C SER A 84 12.28 -4.40 4.97
N VAL A 85 13.59 -4.18 4.78
CA VAL A 85 14.37 -4.83 3.72
C VAL A 85 14.28 -6.36 3.81
N ALA A 86 14.16 -6.90 5.02
CA ALA A 86 14.00 -8.35 5.21
C ALA A 86 12.73 -8.95 4.59
N VAL A 87 11.77 -8.13 4.17
CA VAL A 87 10.57 -8.59 3.44
C VAL A 87 10.83 -8.74 1.94
N ASP A 88 11.93 -8.21 1.41
CA ASP A 88 12.23 -8.24 -0.03
C ASP A 88 12.39 -9.67 -0.58
N ASP A 89 12.89 -10.58 0.24
CA ASP A 89 13.09 -11.99 -0.11
C ASP A 89 11.83 -12.85 0.11
N ASP A 90 10.75 -12.28 0.66
CA ASP A 90 9.50 -12.99 0.84
C ASP A 90 8.81 -13.20 -0.53
N PRO A 91 8.40 -14.44 -0.88
CA PRO A 91 7.77 -14.73 -2.18
C PRO A 91 6.46 -13.97 -2.42
N ARG A 92 5.86 -13.41 -1.37
CA ARG A 92 4.66 -12.59 -1.43
C ARG A 92 4.95 -11.12 -1.76
N ALA A 93 6.22 -10.69 -1.71
CA ALA A 93 6.64 -9.33 -2.06
C ALA A 93 6.57 -9.11 -3.58
N CYS A 94 5.57 -8.38 -4.03
CA CYS A 94 5.31 -8.13 -5.46
C CYS A 94 5.60 -6.69 -5.90
N TYR A 95 6.04 -5.82 -5.02
CA TYR A 95 6.17 -4.38 -5.29
C TYR A 95 7.24 -4.04 -6.35
N PHE A 96 8.31 -4.80 -6.48
CA PHE A 96 9.28 -4.58 -7.55
C PHE A 96 8.70 -4.91 -8.93
N LYS A 97 8.00 -6.03 -9.05
CA LYS A 97 7.26 -6.40 -10.29
C LYS A 97 6.16 -5.38 -10.59
N GLN A 98 5.44 -4.93 -9.57
CA GLN A 98 4.41 -3.89 -9.71
C GLN A 98 4.97 -2.62 -10.36
N VAL A 99 6.13 -2.13 -9.91
CA VAL A 99 6.77 -0.92 -10.48
C VAL A 99 7.21 -1.16 -11.91
N GLN A 100 7.78 -2.31 -12.21
CA GLN A 100 8.14 -2.69 -13.59
C GLN A 100 6.91 -2.70 -14.51
N TYR A 101 5.83 -3.33 -14.09
CA TYR A 101 4.58 -3.34 -14.86
C TYR A 101 3.96 -1.94 -14.97
N GLY A 102 4.07 -1.14 -13.93
CA GLY A 102 3.65 0.27 -13.97
C GLY A 102 4.38 1.07 -15.04
N LYS A 103 5.67 0.79 -15.29
CA LYS A 103 6.42 1.38 -16.41
C LYS A 103 5.81 0.96 -17.76
N TYR A 104 5.57 -0.32 -17.96
CA TYR A 104 5.00 -0.82 -19.22
C TYR A 104 3.61 -0.29 -19.49
N ILE A 105 2.75 -0.23 -18.48
CA ILE A 105 1.40 0.33 -18.62
C ILE A 105 1.46 1.82 -18.97
N ARG A 106 2.36 2.60 -18.37
CA ARG A 106 2.54 4.02 -18.72
C ARG A 106 3.01 4.19 -20.18
N MET A 107 3.96 3.36 -20.62
CA MET A 107 4.41 3.36 -22.01
C MET A 107 3.25 3.04 -22.96
N ALA A 108 2.49 2.00 -22.71
CA ALA A 108 1.34 1.61 -23.51
C ALA A 108 0.26 2.71 -23.52
N LEU A 109 0.02 3.36 -22.39
CA LEU A 109 -0.93 4.47 -22.30
C LEU A 109 -0.50 5.66 -23.15
N ILE A 110 0.78 6.03 -23.12
CA ILE A 110 1.33 7.12 -23.95
C ILE A 110 1.17 6.79 -25.43
N LEU A 111 1.56 5.58 -25.86
CA LEU A 111 1.40 5.14 -27.25
C LEU A 111 -0.07 5.21 -27.68
N LYS A 112 -0.98 4.74 -26.83
CA LYS A 112 -2.42 4.79 -27.12
C LYS A 112 -2.95 6.23 -27.25
N LEU A 113 -2.53 7.12 -26.35
CA LEU A 113 -2.98 8.53 -26.37
C LEU A 113 -2.41 9.29 -27.58
N LEU A 114 -1.23 8.91 -28.06
CA LEU A 114 -0.61 9.48 -29.26
C LEU A 114 -1.04 8.76 -30.56
N GLU A 115 -1.94 7.77 -30.47
CA GLU A 115 -2.43 6.94 -31.59
C GLU A 115 -1.29 6.26 -32.38
N ILE A 116 -0.15 6.01 -31.72
CA ILE A 116 0.98 5.28 -32.30
C ILE A 116 0.67 3.78 -32.25
N LYS A 117 0.72 3.13 -33.40
CA LYS A 117 0.53 1.68 -33.56
C LYS A 117 1.83 0.91 -33.43
#